data_b1cd10462f620de998fa0a8a6a3320af
#
_entry.id   b1cd10462f620de998fa0a8a6a3320af
#
_cell.length_a   1.000
_cell.length_b   1.000
_cell.length_c   1.000
_cell.angle_alpha   90.00
_cell.angle_beta   90.00
_cell.angle_gamma   90.00
#
_symmetry.space_group_name_H-M   'P 1'
#
loop_
_entity.id
_entity.type
_entity.pdbx_description
1 polymer ?
#
loop_
_entity_poly.entity_id
_entity_poly.type
_entity_poly.pdbx_seq_one_letter_code
_entity_poly.pdbx_strand_id
1 'polypeptide(L)'
;MQSGDLVAYLTEHEQRRLLALMEPCTARAGDVILHKGSPSRSLLLVEEGEVEVLDDAVGKSLVLGRVGPGGVVGEVGFIDGQARTHHVRALVDCRLRRLAREGLLRLAQGDSELFAKLTIALAQVVARRYRAAMEELEPVRSFAASLREPLPSEPGGERGPFQELDAPLPTEPVVSRAAANKSGAPPDPEATHALELLKDVARRALEGRSPTGV
;
A
#
# COMPACT_ATOMS: atom_id res chain seq x y z
N MET A 1 7.99 14.21 0.51
CA MET A 1 6.87 13.24 0.36
C MET A 1 5.98 13.34 1.58
N GLN A 2 4.75 13.80 1.47
CA GLN A 2 3.81 13.74 2.60
C GLN A 2 3.42 12.28 2.78
N SER A 3 3.76 11.69 3.92
CA SER A 3 3.38 10.34 4.30
C SER A 3 1.87 10.20 4.21
N GLY A 4 1.42 9.29 3.36
CA GLY A 4 0.01 8.93 3.33
C GLY A 4 -0.38 8.34 4.67
N ASP A 5 -1.13 9.11 5.42
CA ASP A 5 -1.62 8.74 6.74
C ASP A 5 -2.64 7.60 6.59
N LEU A 6 -2.25 6.38 6.95
CA LEU A 6 -3.15 5.22 6.91
C LEU A 6 -4.37 5.46 7.81
N VAL A 7 -4.14 6.12 8.94
CA VAL A 7 -5.17 6.39 9.97
C VAL A 7 -6.24 7.36 9.46
N ALA A 8 -5.90 8.24 8.51
CA ALA A 8 -6.86 9.21 7.96
C ALA A 8 -8.05 8.56 7.20
N TYR A 9 -7.90 7.31 6.80
CA TYR A 9 -8.96 6.56 6.09
C TYR A 9 -9.91 5.80 7.01
N LEU A 10 -9.62 5.79 8.32
CA LEU A 10 -10.37 5.03 9.31
C LEU A 10 -11.04 5.99 10.32
N THR A 11 -12.25 5.67 10.71
CA THR A 11 -12.89 6.34 11.85
C THR A 11 -12.13 6.05 13.15
N GLU A 12 -12.29 6.88 14.17
CA GLU A 12 -11.66 6.66 15.48
C GLU A 12 -11.96 5.28 16.08
N HIS A 13 -13.17 4.77 15.85
CA HIS A 13 -13.54 3.43 16.30
C HIS A 13 -12.77 2.34 15.58
N GLU A 14 -12.62 2.46 14.26
CA GLU A 14 -11.85 1.54 13.42
C GLU A 14 -10.36 1.60 13.74
N GLN A 15 -9.83 2.79 13.96
CA GLN A 15 -8.45 2.99 14.40
C GLN A 15 -8.17 2.24 15.70
N ARG A 16 -9.04 2.38 16.73
CA ARG A 16 -8.90 1.66 18.00
C ARG A 16 -8.93 0.15 17.80
N ARG A 17 -9.81 -0.36 16.94
CA ARG A 17 -9.89 -1.80 16.63
C ARG A 17 -8.63 -2.29 15.91
N LEU A 18 -8.12 -1.53 14.94
CA LEU A 18 -6.87 -1.85 14.26
C LEU A 18 -5.69 -1.85 15.24
N LEU A 19 -5.56 -0.80 16.06
CA LEU A 19 -4.48 -0.67 17.03
C LEU A 19 -4.49 -1.79 18.07
N ALA A 20 -5.68 -2.30 18.45
CA ALA A 20 -5.81 -3.46 19.35
C ALA A 20 -5.25 -4.77 18.76
N LEU A 21 -5.13 -4.87 17.44
CA LEU A 21 -4.53 -6.03 16.75
C LEU A 21 -3.02 -5.86 16.51
N MET A 22 -2.50 -4.67 16.77
CA MET A 22 -1.09 -4.33 16.55
C MET A 22 -0.29 -4.40 17.83
N GLU A 23 0.91 -4.94 17.75
CA GLU A 23 1.84 -5.02 18.86
C GLU A 23 2.70 -3.76 18.94
N PRO A 24 2.84 -3.12 20.13
CA PRO A 24 3.74 -2.00 20.29
C PRO A 24 5.20 -2.46 20.18
N CYS A 25 6.02 -1.65 19.52
CA CYS A 25 7.47 -1.84 19.46
C CYS A 25 8.18 -0.48 19.40
N THR A 26 9.45 -0.46 19.76
CA THR A 26 10.28 0.74 19.75
C THR A 26 11.54 0.52 18.95
N ALA A 27 12.11 1.60 18.42
CA ALA A 27 13.42 1.61 17.78
C ALA A 27 14.19 2.85 18.24
N ARG A 28 15.50 2.72 18.40
CA ARG A 28 16.38 3.85 18.71
C ARG A 28 16.84 4.52 17.42
N ALA A 29 17.24 5.76 17.52
CA ALA A 29 17.87 6.48 16.41
C ALA A 29 19.03 5.66 15.82
N GLY A 30 19.02 5.46 14.50
CA GLY A 30 20.00 4.67 13.77
C GLY A 30 19.66 3.18 13.59
N ASP A 31 18.70 2.63 14.34
CA ASP A 31 18.32 1.22 14.20
C ASP A 31 17.71 0.93 12.81
N VAL A 32 18.17 -0.13 12.17
CA VAL A 32 17.55 -0.66 10.94
C VAL A 32 16.41 -1.61 11.38
N ILE A 33 15.18 -1.15 11.18
CA ILE A 33 13.96 -1.85 11.61
C ILE A 33 13.40 -2.82 10.56
N LEU A 34 13.67 -2.57 9.28
CA LEU A 34 13.38 -3.51 8.18
C LEU A 34 14.61 -3.63 7.29
N HIS A 35 14.95 -4.86 6.92
CA HIS A 35 16.08 -5.16 6.04
C HIS A 35 15.58 -5.56 4.64
N LYS A 36 16.12 -4.94 3.59
CA LYS A 36 15.89 -5.34 2.19
C LYS A 36 16.18 -6.82 2.01
N GLY A 37 15.36 -7.52 1.26
CA GLY A 37 15.49 -8.96 1.00
C GLY A 37 14.98 -9.87 2.12
N SER A 38 14.70 -9.35 3.33
CA SER A 38 14.13 -10.16 4.40
C SER A 38 12.66 -10.52 4.16
N PRO A 39 12.15 -11.62 4.76
CA PRO A 39 10.74 -12.00 4.63
C PRO A 39 9.79 -10.92 5.15
N SER A 40 8.74 -10.63 4.38
CA SER A 40 7.76 -9.60 4.73
C SER A 40 6.61 -10.19 5.55
N ARG A 41 6.77 -10.22 6.88
CA ARG A 41 5.78 -10.82 7.80
C ARG A 41 4.91 -9.80 8.54
N SER A 42 5.18 -8.52 8.40
CA SER A 42 4.49 -7.48 9.16
C SER A 42 4.49 -6.12 8.45
N LEU A 43 3.53 -5.29 8.80
CA LEU A 43 3.44 -3.87 8.50
C LEU A 43 3.79 -3.09 9.76
N LEU A 44 4.48 -1.97 9.64
CA LEU A 44 4.77 -1.07 10.77
C LEU A 44 4.06 0.27 10.56
N LEU A 45 3.34 0.72 11.57
CA LEU A 45 2.76 2.07 11.68
C LEU A 45 3.68 2.89 12.59
N VAL A 46 4.02 4.09 12.18
CA VAL A 46 4.77 5.05 13.02
C VAL A 46 3.76 5.78 13.92
N GLU A 47 3.89 5.63 15.25
CA GLU A 47 3.11 6.41 16.21
C GLU A 47 3.83 7.72 16.57
N GLU A 48 5.14 7.63 16.82
CA GLU A 48 6.00 8.78 17.13
C GLU A 48 7.38 8.59 16.50
N GLY A 49 8.05 9.69 16.24
CA GLY A 49 9.36 9.69 15.60
C GLY A 49 9.28 9.77 14.08
N GLU A 50 10.38 9.49 13.42
CA GLU A 50 10.51 9.51 11.96
C GLU A 50 11.44 8.40 11.51
N VAL A 51 11.08 7.72 10.43
CA VAL A 51 11.91 6.70 9.78
C VAL A 51 12.22 7.10 8.35
N GLU A 52 13.35 6.63 7.82
CA GLU A 52 13.72 6.80 6.42
C GLU A 52 13.74 5.45 5.70
N VAL A 53 13.32 5.49 4.44
CA VAL A 53 13.36 4.35 3.52
C VAL A 53 14.61 4.49 2.67
N LEU A 54 15.43 3.43 2.64
CA LEU A 54 16.74 3.42 2.01
C LEU A 54 16.84 2.32 0.97
N ASP A 55 17.53 2.62 -0.12
CA ASP A 55 17.98 1.60 -1.07
C ASP A 55 19.52 1.60 -1.17
N ASP A 56 20.10 0.42 -1.39
CA ASP A 56 21.54 0.26 -1.63
C ASP A 56 21.80 0.31 -3.13
N ALA A 57 22.00 1.50 -3.65
CA ALA A 57 22.35 1.70 -5.05
C ALA A 57 23.85 2.01 -5.17
N VAL A 58 24.56 1.16 -5.92
CA VAL A 58 25.96 1.41 -6.32
C VAL A 58 26.90 1.70 -5.13
N GLY A 59 26.75 0.93 -4.02
CA GLY A 59 27.64 1.05 -2.84
C GLY A 59 27.38 2.28 -1.96
N LYS A 60 26.27 2.98 -2.17
CA LYS A 60 25.81 4.09 -1.31
C LYS A 60 24.35 3.88 -0.94
N SER A 61 24.00 4.18 0.32
CA SER A 61 22.60 4.21 0.74
C SER A 61 21.92 5.46 0.18
N LEU A 62 20.92 5.25 -0.69
CA LEU A 62 20.09 6.31 -1.24
C LEU A 62 18.82 6.44 -0.38
N VAL A 63 18.54 7.65 0.10
CA VAL A 63 17.29 7.93 0.81
C VAL A 63 16.18 8.12 -0.23
N LEU A 64 15.19 7.22 -0.21
CA LEU A 64 14.02 7.26 -1.10
C LEU A 64 12.88 8.09 -0.51
N GLY A 65 12.85 8.26 0.80
CA GLY A 65 11.82 9.06 1.45
C GLY A 65 11.81 8.91 2.97
N ARG A 66 10.98 9.71 3.63
CA ARG A 66 10.80 9.71 5.09
C ARG A 66 9.34 9.49 5.43
N VAL A 67 9.12 8.83 6.56
CA VAL A 67 7.78 8.48 7.05
C VAL A 67 7.69 8.87 8.52
N GLY A 68 6.79 9.79 8.82
CA GLY A 68 6.48 10.26 10.17
C GLY A 68 5.22 9.63 10.76
N PRO A 69 4.70 10.19 11.86
CA PRO A 69 3.52 9.70 12.56
C PRO A 69 2.31 9.54 11.65
N GLY A 70 1.53 8.46 11.85
CA GLY A 70 0.38 8.07 11.01
C GLY A 70 0.77 7.33 9.73
N GLY A 71 2.02 7.40 9.31
CA GLY A 71 2.50 6.70 8.12
C GLY A 71 2.88 5.25 8.39
N VAL A 72 2.91 4.45 7.33
CA VAL A 72 3.26 3.02 7.41
C VAL A 72 4.48 2.70 6.57
N VAL A 73 5.21 1.65 6.96
CA VAL A 73 6.35 1.10 6.21
C VAL A 73 6.26 -0.41 6.11
N GLY A 74 6.84 -0.95 5.02
CA GLY A 74 6.83 -2.37 4.73
C GLY A 74 5.52 -2.87 4.12
N GLU A 75 4.68 -1.96 3.64
CA GLU A 75 3.36 -2.24 3.05
C GLU A 75 3.45 -3.06 1.76
N VAL A 76 4.44 -2.82 0.91
CA VAL A 76 4.57 -3.49 -0.39
C VAL A 76 4.67 -5.00 -0.19
N GLY A 77 5.75 -5.46 0.45
CA GLY A 77 5.92 -6.88 0.71
C GLY A 77 4.88 -7.47 1.69
N PHE A 78 4.22 -6.64 2.51
CA PHE A 78 3.11 -7.08 3.34
C PHE A 78 1.87 -7.43 2.52
N ILE A 79 1.60 -6.68 1.43
CA ILE A 79 0.46 -6.91 0.53
C ILE A 79 0.75 -8.07 -0.42
N ASP A 80 1.89 -8.05 -1.12
CA ASP A 80 2.22 -9.01 -2.19
C ASP A 80 2.88 -10.31 -1.69
N GLY A 81 3.27 -10.36 -0.43
CA GLY A 81 3.92 -11.53 0.18
C GLY A 81 5.38 -11.73 -0.22
N GLN A 82 5.97 -10.81 -0.98
CA GLN A 82 7.35 -10.89 -1.43
C GLN A 82 8.33 -10.39 -0.35
N ALA A 83 9.61 -10.55 -0.61
CA ALA A 83 10.66 -10.02 0.25
C ALA A 83 10.60 -8.48 0.35
N ARG A 84 11.15 -7.91 1.42
CA ARG A 84 11.26 -6.46 1.62
C ARG A 84 12.00 -5.82 0.46
N THR A 85 11.44 -4.77 -0.12
CA THR A 85 12.01 -4.04 -1.25
C THR A 85 13.16 -3.12 -0.84
N HIS A 86 13.10 -2.57 0.39
CA HIS A 86 14.02 -1.55 0.87
C HIS A 86 14.37 -1.77 2.35
N HIS A 87 15.45 -1.13 2.79
CA HIS A 87 15.75 -0.96 4.22
C HIS A 87 14.88 0.16 4.79
N VAL A 88 14.57 0.06 6.07
CA VAL A 88 13.94 1.16 6.83
C VAL A 88 14.75 1.38 8.10
N ARG A 89 15.18 2.62 8.34
CA ARG A 89 15.99 3.02 9.49
C ARG A 89 15.29 4.11 10.30
N ALA A 90 15.36 4.04 11.61
CA ALA A 90 14.88 5.09 12.50
C ALA A 90 15.83 6.30 12.44
N LEU A 91 15.30 7.51 12.17
CA LEU A 91 16.07 8.75 12.19
C LEU A 91 16.23 9.28 13.62
N VAL A 92 15.21 9.09 14.43
CA VAL A 92 15.13 9.44 15.85
C VAL A 92 14.56 8.25 16.60
N ASP A 93 14.50 8.32 17.92
CA ASP A 93 13.79 7.32 18.71
C ASP A 93 12.33 7.27 18.29
N CYS A 94 11.83 6.07 17.99
CA CYS A 94 10.51 5.84 17.44
C CYS A 94 9.66 4.94 18.34
N ARG A 95 8.35 5.26 18.42
CA ARG A 95 7.31 4.34 18.85
C ARG A 95 6.55 3.88 17.61
N LEU A 96 6.43 2.56 17.48
CA LEU A 96 5.87 1.92 16.30
C LEU A 96 4.80 0.91 16.75
N ARG A 97 3.89 0.59 15.83
CA ARG A 97 2.96 -0.53 15.96
C ARG A 97 3.16 -1.52 14.85
N ARG A 98 3.26 -2.78 15.19
CA ARG A 98 3.46 -3.88 14.25
C ARG A 98 2.15 -4.65 14.05
N LEU A 99 1.64 -4.67 12.82
CA LEU A 99 0.60 -5.59 12.40
C LEU A 99 1.24 -6.83 11.77
N ALA A 100 1.16 -7.95 12.44
CA ALA A 100 1.61 -9.22 11.88
C ALA A 100 0.62 -9.72 10.80
N ARG A 101 1.09 -10.55 9.87
CA ARG A 101 0.27 -11.14 8.80
C ARG A 101 -0.90 -11.96 9.36
N GLU A 102 -0.68 -12.67 10.44
CA GLU A 102 -1.70 -13.43 11.16
C GLU A 102 -2.79 -12.52 11.75
N GLY A 103 -2.43 -11.29 12.16
CA GLY A 103 -3.38 -10.27 12.59
C GLY A 103 -4.31 -9.83 11.47
N LEU A 104 -3.77 -9.64 10.26
CA LEU A 104 -4.56 -9.31 9.08
C LEU A 104 -5.50 -10.46 8.68
N LEU A 105 -5.05 -11.72 8.79
CA LEU A 105 -5.90 -12.90 8.54
C LEU A 105 -7.05 -13.00 9.54
N ARG A 106 -6.78 -12.75 10.84
CA ARG A 106 -7.84 -12.71 11.87
C ARG A 106 -8.85 -11.60 11.57
N LEU A 107 -8.37 -10.44 11.11
CA LEU A 107 -9.25 -9.34 10.71
C LEU A 107 -10.16 -9.74 9.54
N ALA A 108 -9.62 -10.41 8.52
CA ALA A 108 -10.39 -10.89 7.38
C ALA A 108 -11.51 -11.86 7.76
N GLN A 109 -11.32 -12.65 8.84
CA GLN A 109 -12.30 -13.62 9.33
C GLN A 109 -13.33 -13.00 10.29
N GLY A 110 -12.90 -12.06 11.15
CA GLY A 110 -13.71 -11.54 12.24
C GLY A 110 -14.35 -10.17 11.95
N ASP A 111 -13.77 -9.38 11.05
CA ASP A 111 -14.18 -8.01 10.74
C ASP A 111 -13.89 -7.67 9.28
N SER A 112 -14.72 -8.19 8.41
CA SER A 112 -14.56 -8.04 6.97
C SER A 112 -14.66 -6.59 6.50
N GLU A 113 -15.42 -5.73 7.20
CA GLU A 113 -15.53 -4.32 6.85
C GLU A 113 -14.22 -3.57 7.11
N LEU A 114 -13.66 -3.71 8.31
CA LEU A 114 -12.38 -3.09 8.65
C LEU A 114 -11.24 -3.67 7.80
N PHE A 115 -11.27 -4.99 7.50
CA PHE A 115 -10.32 -5.62 6.58
C PHE A 115 -10.38 -4.98 5.18
N ALA A 116 -11.57 -4.80 4.60
CA ALA A 116 -11.74 -4.18 3.28
C ALA A 116 -11.24 -2.73 3.29
N LYS A 117 -11.61 -1.93 4.29
CA LYS A 117 -11.15 -0.54 4.43
C LYS A 117 -9.63 -0.45 4.58
N LEU A 118 -9.03 -1.29 5.42
CA LEU A 118 -7.59 -1.35 5.60
C LEU A 118 -6.87 -1.70 4.29
N THR A 119 -7.38 -2.68 3.56
CA THR A 119 -6.81 -3.10 2.27
C THR A 119 -6.85 -1.99 1.24
N ILE A 120 -7.99 -1.28 1.12
CA ILE A 120 -8.14 -0.13 0.23
C ILE A 120 -7.20 1.01 0.65
N ALA A 121 -7.10 1.32 1.95
CA ALA A 121 -6.21 2.35 2.44
C ALA A 121 -4.73 2.03 2.15
N LEU A 122 -4.31 0.78 2.34
CA LEU A 122 -2.96 0.33 1.98
C LEU A 122 -2.71 0.44 0.47
N ALA A 123 -3.67 0.03 -0.36
CA ALA A 123 -3.56 0.18 -1.81
C ALA A 123 -3.42 1.65 -2.23
N GLN A 124 -4.15 2.56 -1.60
CA GLN A 124 -4.04 4.01 -1.84
C GLN A 124 -2.68 4.57 -1.40
N VAL A 125 -2.10 4.09 -0.29
CA VAL A 125 -0.74 4.45 0.13
C VAL A 125 0.27 4.03 -0.92
N VAL A 126 0.21 2.78 -1.40
CA VAL A 126 1.10 2.26 -2.44
C VAL A 126 0.93 3.04 -3.75
N ALA A 127 -0.30 3.27 -4.20
CA ALA A 127 -0.58 4.01 -5.44
C ALA A 127 -0.03 5.44 -5.39
N ARG A 128 -0.16 6.14 -4.25
CA ARG A 128 0.42 7.50 -4.10
C ARG A 128 1.94 7.48 -4.12
N ARG A 129 2.57 6.53 -3.43
CA ARG A 129 4.04 6.37 -3.45
C ARG A 129 4.54 6.06 -4.85
N TYR A 130 3.84 5.21 -5.58
CA TYR A 130 4.16 4.91 -6.98
C TYR A 130 4.09 6.18 -7.85
N ARG A 131 3.00 6.97 -7.75
CA ARG A 131 2.88 8.22 -8.51
C ARG A 131 4.00 9.20 -8.18
N ALA A 132 4.27 9.42 -6.90
CA ALA A 132 5.37 10.30 -6.48
C ALA A 132 6.73 9.83 -7.04
N ALA A 133 7.02 8.53 -7.01
CA ALA A 133 8.24 7.98 -7.59
C ALA A 133 8.29 8.19 -9.12
N MET A 134 7.16 8.07 -9.83
CA MET A 134 7.09 8.34 -11.26
C MET A 134 7.34 9.82 -11.58
N GLU A 135 6.79 10.74 -10.79
CA GLU A 135 7.03 12.18 -10.92
C GLU A 135 8.52 12.53 -10.69
N GLU A 136 9.16 11.92 -9.70
CA GLU A 136 10.60 12.11 -9.44
C GLU A 136 11.49 11.56 -10.59
N LEU A 137 11.02 10.55 -11.31
CA LEU A 137 11.73 9.98 -12.47
C LEU A 137 11.51 10.75 -13.78
N GLU A 138 10.52 11.62 -13.85
CA GLU A 138 10.16 12.31 -15.10
C GLU A 138 11.31 13.13 -15.71
N PRO A 139 12.13 13.89 -14.95
CA PRO A 139 13.29 14.59 -15.53
C PRO A 139 14.30 13.65 -16.16
N VAL A 140 14.55 12.48 -15.54
CA VAL A 140 15.47 11.47 -16.07
C VAL A 140 14.93 10.83 -17.33
N ARG A 141 13.63 10.53 -17.37
CA ARG A 141 12.93 9.98 -18.54
C ARG A 141 12.93 10.97 -19.69
N SER A 142 12.62 12.23 -19.43
CA SER A 142 12.66 13.32 -20.43
C SER A 142 14.07 13.50 -21.00
N PHE A 143 15.10 13.51 -20.15
CA PHE A 143 16.48 13.56 -20.60
C PHE A 143 16.86 12.33 -21.45
N ALA A 144 16.52 11.12 -21.00
CA ALA A 144 16.77 9.90 -21.76
C ALA A 144 16.01 9.87 -23.09
N ALA A 145 14.80 10.42 -23.15
CA ALA A 145 14.03 10.56 -24.40
C ALA A 145 14.70 11.55 -25.38
N SER A 146 15.30 12.63 -24.88
CA SER A 146 16.01 13.60 -25.72
C SER A 146 17.30 13.05 -26.36
N LEU A 147 17.85 11.97 -25.79
CA LEU A 147 19.03 11.29 -26.31
C LEU A 147 18.70 10.19 -27.34
N ARG A 148 17.42 9.84 -27.50
CA ARG A 148 16.97 8.85 -28.49
C ARG A 148 16.65 9.56 -29.80
N GLU A 149 17.09 8.98 -30.92
CA GLU A 149 16.55 9.35 -32.22
C GLU A 149 15.03 9.08 -32.22
N PRO A 150 14.23 9.95 -32.85
CA PRO A 150 12.79 9.74 -32.91
C PRO A 150 12.49 8.38 -33.54
N LEU A 151 11.71 7.56 -32.83
CA LEU A 151 11.19 6.32 -33.41
C LEU A 151 10.45 6.66 -34.69
N PRO A 152 10.67 5.94 -35.82
CA PRO A 152 9.87 6.15 -37.02
C PRO A 152 8.39 6.01 -36.65
N SER A 153 7.60 7.01 -36.99
CA SER A 153 6.15 7.00 -36.78
C SER A 153 5.56 5.79 -37.50
N GLU A 154 4.95 4.89 -36.72
CA GLU A 154 4.21 3.78 -37.32
C GLU A 154 3.10 4.30 -38.20
N PRO A 155 2.95 3.79 -39.44
CA PRO A 155 1.86 4.18 -40.30
C PRO A 155 0.55 3.65 -39.73
N GLY A 156 -0.31 4.59 -39.30
CA GLY A 156 -1.76 4.48 -39.14
C GLY A 156 -2.32 3.14 -38.64
N GLY A 157 -2.02 2.75 -37.37
CA GLY A 157 -2.77 1.71 -36.68
C GLY A 157 -4.14 2.25 -36.25
N GLU A 158 -5.23 1.63 -36.69
CA GLU A 158 -6.59 1.88 -36.21
C GLU A 158 -6.61 1.78 -34.67
N ARG A 159 -7.17 2.79 -34.02
CA ARG A 159 -7.30 2.83 -32.56
C ARG A 159 -8.21 1.68 -32.14
N GLY A 160 -7.67 0.75 -31.36
CA GLY A 160 -8.40 -0.40 -30.82
C GLY A 160 -9.52 0.02 -29.84
N PRO A 161 -10.35 -0.93 -29.39
CA PRO A 161 -11.62 -0.71 -28.68
C PRO A 161 -11.52 -0.18 -27.24
N PHE A 162 -10.36 0.33 -26.79
CA PHE A 162 -10.13 0.78 -25.43
C PHE A 162 -10.36 2.28 -25.16
N GLN A 163 -11.05 2.99 -26.05
CA GLN A 163 -11.30 4.44 -25.94
C GLN A 163 -12.32 4.85 -24.85
N GLU A 164 -13.01 3.91 -24.21
CA GLU A 164 -14.07 4.22 -23.22
C GLU A 164 -13.67 4.10 -21.74
N LEU A 165 -12.40 3.81 -21.46
CA LEU A 165 -11.94 3.68 -20.04
C LEU A 165 -11.45 5.00 -19.41
N ASP A 166 -11.44 6.11 -20.16
CA ASP A 166 -10.99 7.42 -19.67
C ASP A 166 -12.11 8.30 -19.09
N ALA A 167 -13.27 7.75 -18.76
CA ALA A 167 -14.23 8.48 -17.95
C ALA A 167 -13.61 8.75 -16.56
N PRO A 168 -13.58 10.01 -16.07
CA PRO A 168 -13.03 10.31 -14.76
C PRO A 168 -13.78 9.51 -13.70
N LEU A 169 -13.06 8.68 -12.96
CA LEU A 169 -13.61 8.00 -11.79
C LEU A 169 -14.24 9.04 -10.86
N PRO A 170 -15.42 8.77 -10.29
CA PRO A 170 -16.06 9.71 -9.36
C PRO A 170 -15.07 10.06 -8.24
N THR A 171 -14.86 11.35 -8.05
CA THR A 171 -13.90 11.93 -7.08
C THR A 171 -14.35 11.79 -5.63
N GLU A 172 -15.54 11.26 -5.38
CA GLU A 172 -15.98 10.96 -4.02
C GLU A 172 -15.43 9.60 -3.57
N PRO A 173 -14.90 9.51 -2.34
CA PRO A 173 -14.43 8.25 -1.80
C PRO A 173 -15.62 7.28 -1.71
N VAL A 174 -15.54 6.17 -2.43
CA VAL A 174 -16.52 5.07 -2.45
C VAL A 174 -16.88 4.57 -1.04
N VAL A 175 -16.06 4.90 -0.06
CA VAL A 175 -16.20 4.51 1.36
C VAL A 175 -17.38 5.20 2.06
N SER A 176 -17.83 6.38 1.59
CA SER A 176 -18.91 7.13 2.27
C SER A 176 -20.31 6.57 1.99
N ARG A 177 -20.50 5.80 0.92
CA ARG A 177 -21.80 5.21 0.57
C ARG A 177 -22.13 3.92 1.34
N ALA A 178 -21.11 3.17 1.78
CA ALA A 178 -21.32 1.94 2.55
C ALA A 178 -21.79 2.21 4.01
N ALA A 179 -21.49 3.40 4.53
CA ALA A 179 -21.88 3.77 5.90
C ALA A 179 -23.36 4.20 6.05
N ALA A 180 -24.09 4.40 4.96
CA ALA A 180 -25.46 4.90 4.99
C ALA A 180 -26.55 3.81 4.97
N ASN A 181 -26.18 2.53 4.81
CA ASN A 181 -27.18 1.46 4.74
C ASN A 181 -27.56 0.91 6.14
N LYS A 182 -28.26 1.73 6.93
CA LYS A 182 -28.95 1.31 8.17
C LYS A 182 -30.36 0.74 7.92
N SER A 183 -30.75 0.49 6.68
CA SER A 183 -31.97 -0.20 6.35
C SER A 183 -31.68 -1.68 6.20
N GLY A 184 -32.40 -2.55 6.94
CA GLY A 184 -32.25 -4.01 6.95
C GLY A 184 -32.61 -4.71 5.62
N ALA A 185 -32.15 -4.17 4.51
CA ALA A 185 -32.19 -4.84 3.22
C ALA A 185 -31.07 -5.90 3.17
N PRO A 186 -31.29 -7.07 2.57
CA PRO A 186 -30.26 -8.07 2.39
C PRO A 186 -29.10 -7.47 1.59
N PRO A 187 -27.84 -7.84 1.92
CA PRO A 187 -26.68 -7.33 1.22
C PRO A 187 -26.78 -7.67 -0.27
N ASP A 188 -26.39 -6.72 -1.10
CA ASP A 188 -26.32 -6.89 -2.55
C ASP A 188 -25.47 -8.14 -2.88
N PRO A 189 -26.01 -9.13 -3.61
CA PRO A 189 -25.31 -10.36 -3.93
C PRO A 189 -24.03 -10.11 -4.74
N GLU A 190 -23.96 -9.08 -5.59
CA GLU A 190 -22.75 -8.72 -6.33
C GLU A 190 -21.68 -8.13 -5.40
N ALA A 191 -22.06 -7.27 -4.46
CA ALA A 191 -21.14 -6.75 -3.45
C ALA A 191 -20.62 -7.84 -2.52
N THR A 192 -21.45 -8.82 -2.16
CA THR A 192 -21.05 -9.98 -1.36
C THR A 192 -20.08 -10.86 -2.12
N HIS A 193 -20.33 -11.12 -3.41
CA HIS A 193 -19.44 -11.91 -4.26
C HIS A 193 -18.09 -11.22 -4.47
N ALA A 194 -18.08 -9.91 -4.74
CA ALA A 194 -16.85 -9.13 -4.86
C ALA A 194 -16.03 -9.14 -3.56
N LEU A 195 -16.67 -9.08 -2.41
CA LEU A 195 -16.00 -9.15 -1.12
C LEU A 195 -15.37 -10.54 -0.87
N GLU A 196 -16.06 -11.63 -1.24
CA GLU A 196 -15.50 -12.98 -1.13
C GLU A 196 -14.31 -13.20 -2.07
N LEU A 197 -14.38 -12.68 -3.30
CA LEU A 197 -13.25 -12.68 -4.23
C LEU A 197 -12.05 -11.94 -3.67
N LEU A 198 -12.24 -10.73 -3.09
CA LEU A 198 -11.17 -9.96 -2.46
C LEU A 198 -10.56 -10.70 -1.27
N LYS A 199 -11.38 -11.37 -0.45
CA LYS A 199 -10.90 -12.20 0.67
C LYS A 199 -10.04 -13.37 0.17
N ASP A 200 -10.46 -14.04 -0.90
CA ASP A 200 -9.73 -15.19 -1.45
C ASP A 200 -8.40 -14.75 -2.10
N VAL A 201 -8.41 -13.66 -2.87
CA VAL A 201 -7.19 -13.06 -3.44
C VAL A 201 -6.23 -12.64 -2.33
N ALA A 202 -6.72 -11.95 -1.29
CA ALA A 202 -5.92 -11.53 -0.16
C ALA A 202 -5.34 -12.73 0.60
N ARG A 203 -6.13 -13.79 0.79
CA ARG A 203 -5.66 -15.02 1.43
C ARG A 203 -4.53 -15.66 0.65
N ARG A 204 -4.68 -15.82 -0.68
CA ARG A 204 -3.64 -16.42 -1.56
C ARG A 204 -2.36 -15.57 -1.55
N ALA A 205 -2.48 -14.26 -1.63
CA ALA A 205 -1.33 -13.36 -1.56
C ALA A 205 -0.60 -13.47 -0.21
N LEU A 206 -1.36 -13.59 0.89
CA LEU A 206 -0.82 -13.72 2.23
C LEU A 206 -0.15 -15.10 2.47
N GLU A 207 -0.63 -16.15 1.82
CA GLU A 207 -0.05 -17.51 1.87
C GLU A 207 1.19 -17.66 0.97
N GLY A 208 1.58 -16.62 0.22
CA GLY A 208 2.74 -16.65 -0.69
C GLY A 208 2.52 -17.53 -1.92
N ARG A 209 1.28 -17.88 -2.23
CA ARG A 209 0.93 -18.62 -3.44
C ARG A 209 0.76 -17.62 -4.57
N SER A 210 1.75 -17.54 -5.46
CA SER A 210 1.58 -16.89 -6.75
C SER A 210 0.38 -17.48 -7.48
N PRO A 211 -0.40 -16.68 -8.23
CA PRO A 211 -1.39 -17.22 -9.13
C PRO A 211 -0.65 -18.02 -10.21
N THR A 212 -0.53 -19.33 -10.00
CA THR A 212 -0.02 -20.23 -11.01
C THR A 212 -1.11 -20.46 -12.04
N GLY A 213 -0.88 -19.99 -13.24
CA GLY A 213 -1.26 -20.66 -14.46
C GLY A 213 -2.71 -20.51 -14.91
N VAL A 214 -2.93 -19.64 -15.87
CA VAL A 214 -3.45 -20.06 -17.20
C VAL A 214 -2.67 -19.29 -18.24
#